data_52a0152b5179f5e425ec11887570f3cb
#
_entry.id   52a0152b5179f5e425ec11887570f3cb
#
_cell.length_a   1.000
_cell.length_b   1.000
_cell.length_c   1.000
_cell.angle_alpha   90.00
_cell.angle_beta   90.00
_cell.angle_gamma   90.00
#
_symmetry.space_group_name_H-M   'P 1'
#
loop_
_entity.id
_entity.type
_entity.pdbx_description
1 polymer ?
#
loop_
_entity_poly.entity_id
_entity_poly.type
_entity_poly.pdbx_seq_one_letter_code
_entity_poly.pdbx_strand_id
1 'polypeptide(L)'
;ELPNSLKRLYCSNNNLSSLPELPNSLEMLWCSNNNLSNLPKLPNSLTNLVCERNKIYSLPELQNSLIKLVCSYNNLSVLPELPNSLKLLLCSNNNLSSFPELPNSLEIFWCRHNKISYLPDIPYSIKKFLYFDNPIYIYIKQCFDGDTKKYNEYHNNIKRKFSNKIGNWFLDCKYNPKYLYCRKRLMK
;
A
#
# COMPACT_ATOMS: atom_id res chain seq x y z
N GLU A 1 -14.35 -9.25 -26.66
CA GLU A 1 -13.30 -8.23 -26.67
C GLU A 1 -13.88 -6.86 -26.34
N LEU A 2 -13.08 -5.97 -25.69
CA LEU A 2 -13.49 -4.60 -25.40
C LEU A 2 -13.14 -3.69 -26.60
N PRO A 3 -13.95 -2.65 -26.87
CA PRO A 3 -13.62 -1.69 -27.92
C PRO A 3 -12.30 -0.96 -27.68
N ASN A 4 -11.47 -0.81 -28.70
CA ASN A 4 -10.16 -0.14 -28.61
C ASN A 4 -10.25 1.36 -28.25
N SER A 5 -11.42 1.98 -28.39
CA SER A 5 -11.68 3.38 -28.03
C SER A 5 -12.25 3.55 -26.62
N LEU A 6 -12.44 2.44 -25.87
CA LEU A 6 -13.08 2.48 -24.56
C LEU A 6 -12.18 3.20 -23.54
N LYS A 7 -12.67 4.29 -22.97
CA LYS A 7 -11.99 5.08 -21.95
C LYS A 7 -12.37 4.72 -20.53
N ARG A 8 -13.59 4.23 -20.30
CA ARG A 8 -14.13 3.96 -18.96
C ARG A 8 -14.86 2.63 -18.95
N LEU A 9 -14.45 1.74 -18.05
CA LEU A 9 -15.12 0.46 -17.83
C LEU A 9 -15.69 0.41 -16.41
N TYR A 10 -17.01 0.38 -16.30
CA TYR A 10 -17.75 0.24 -15.04
C TYR A 10 -18.44 -1.12 -15.02
N CYS A 11 -17.82 -2.08 -14.33
CA CYS A 11 -18.33 -3.45 -14.20
C CYS A 11 -18.42 -3.91 -12.75
N SER A 12 -18.55 -2.96 -11.83
CA SER A 12 -18.74 -3.26 -10.40
C SER A 12 -20.08 -3.96 -10.11
N ASN A 13 -20.16 -4.67 -8.98
CA ASN A 13 -21.36 -5.39 -8.51
C ASN A 13 -21.85 -6.46 -9.49
N ASN A 14 -20.94 -7.33 -9.91
CA ASN A 14 -21.21 -8.49 -10.76
C ASN A 14 -20.57 -9.76 -10.16
N ASN A 15 -20.66 -10.88 -10.88
CA ASN A 15 -20.05 -12.15 -10.48
C ASN A 15 -18.82 -12.49 -11.33
N LEU A 16 -18.10 -11.48 -11.85
CA LEU A 16 -16.97 -11.69 -12.73
C LEU A 16 -15.81 -12.40 -12.00
N SER A 17 -15.31 -13.47 -12.58
CA SER A 17 -14.12 -14.19 -12.10
C SER A 17 -12.83 -13.74 -12.79
N SER A 18 -12.95 -13.11 -13.96
CA SER A 18 -11.83 -12.55 -14.73
C SER A 18 -12.29 -11.35 -15.56
N LEU A 19 -11.34 -10.54 -16.01
CA LEU A 19 -11.53 -9.49 -17.00
C LEU A 19 -10.77 -9.85 -18.28
N PRO A 20 -11.28 -9.45 -19.47
CA PRO A 20 -10.53 -9.59 -20.71
C PRO A 20 -9.33 -8.63 -20.73
N GLU A 21 -8.50 -8.71 -21.78
CA GLU A 21 -7.48 -7.70 -22.03
C GLU A 21 -8.08 -6.30 -22.09
N LEU A 22 -7.39 -5.34 -21.44
CA LEU A 22 -7.85 -3.95 -21.36
C LEU A 22 -7.25 -3.15 -22.53
N PRO A 23 -8.08 -2.33 -23.20
CA PRO A 23 -7.59 -1.52 -24.32
C PRO A 23 -6.65 -0.41 -23.83
N ASN A 24 -5.70 -0.04 -24.67
CA ASN A 24 -4.69 0.99 -24.37
C ASN A 24 -5.27 2.41 -24.15
N SER A 25 -6.53 2.63 -24.50
CA SER A 25 -7.27 3.88 -24.29
C SER A 25 -7.93 3.99 -22.93
N LEU A 26 -7.92 2.91 -22.12
CA LEU A 26 -8.70 2.86 -20.88
C LEU A 26 -8.08 3.75 -19.80
N GLU A 27 -8.83 4.75 -19.36
CA GLU A 27 -8.45 5.72 -18.34
C GLU A 27 -9.00 5.36 -16.95
N MET A 28 -10.18 4.71 -16.89
CA MET A 28 -10.84 4.33 -15.63
C MET A 28 -11.33 2.89 -15.66
N LEU A 29 -10.96 2.12 -14.62
CA LEU A 29 -11.47 0.76 -14.39
C LEU A 29 -12.11 0.69 -13.01
N TRP A 30 -13.43 0.46 -12.96
CA TRP A 30 -14.19 0.21 -11.74
C TRP A 30 -14.79 -1.19 -11.81
N CYS A 31 -14.18 -2.12 -11.06
CA CYS A 31 -14.54 -3.54 -11.04
C CYS A 31 -14.78 -4.08 -9.61
N SER A 32 -15.17 -3.19 -8.70
CA SER A 32 -15.43 -3.56 -7.29
C SER A 32 -16.58 -4.55 -7.14
N ASN A 33 -16.60 -5.27 -6.02
CA ASN A 33 -17.65 -6.24 -5.70
C ASN A 33 -17.85 -7.28 -6.84
N ASN A 34 -16.81 -8.06 -7.10
CA ASN A 34 -16.78 -9.17 -8.03
C ASN A 34 -16.06 -10.37 -7.39
N ASN A 35 -15.77 -11.41 -8.18
CA ASN A 35 -15.01 -12.59 -7.75
C ASN A 35 -13.62 -12.66 -8.39
N LEU A 36 -13.02 -11.51 -8.75
CA LEU A 36 -11.74 -11.45 -9.44
C LEU A 36 -10.62 -11.96 -8.53
N SER A 37 -9.81 -12.89 -9.00
CA SER A 37 -8.60 -13.38 -8.32
C SER A 37 -7.34 -12.64 -8.76
N ASN A 38 -7.35 -12.07 -9.96
CA ASN A 38 -6.27 -11.28 -10.55
C ASN A 38 -6.85 -10.19 -11.47
N LEU A 39 -5.99 -9.29 -11.92
CA LEU A 39 -6.30 -8.31 -12.96
C LEU A 39 -5.40 -8.56 -14.17
N PRO A 40 -5.87 -8.28 -15.39
CA PRO A 40 -5.02 -8.28 -16.56
C PRO A 40 -3.96 -7.16 -16.50
N LYS A 41 -3.03 -7.13 -17.43
CA LYS A 41 -2.07 -6.03 -17.56
C LYS A 41 -2.81 -4.69 -17.65
N LEU A 42 -2.35 -3.70 -16.87
CA LEU A 42 -2.95 -2.36 -16.86
C LEU A 42 -2.38 -1.52 -17.99
N PRO A 43 -3.23 -0.78 -18.73
CA PRO A 43 -2.75 0.09 -19.81
C PRO A 43 -2.08 1.36 -19.27
N ASN A 44 -1.16 1.92 -20.02
CA ASN A 44 -0.41 3.13 -19.65
C ASN A 44 -1.28 4.38 -19.50
N SER A 45 -2.49 4.38 -20.03
CA SER A 45 -3.47 5.46 -19.91
C SER A 45 -4.27 5.44 -18.62
N LEU A 46 -4.17 4.34 -17.81
CA LEU A 46 -5.04 4.16 -16.66
C LEU A 46 -4.68 5.13 -15.54
N THR A 47 -5.64 5.99 -15.19
CA THR A 47 -5.51 6.96 -14.09
C THR A 47 -6.21 6.52 -12.82
N ASN A 48 -7.30 5.76 -12.94
CA ASN A 48 -8.13 5.36 -11.80
C ASN A 48 -8.41 3.84 -11.84
N LEU A 49 -7.93 3.14 -10.81
CA LEU A 49 -8.23 1.72 -10.58
C LEU A 49 -9.04 1.57 -9.28
N VAL A 50 -10.26 1.06 -9.39
CA VAL A 50 -11.13 0.75 -8.24
C VAL A 50 -11.55 -0.72 -8.33
N CYS A 51 -10.91 -1.57 -7.53
CA CYS A 51 -11.05 -3.03 -7.55
C CYS A 51 -11.32 -3.62 -6.14
N GLU A 52 -11.88 -2.82 -5.24
CA GLU A 52 -12.17 -3.26 -3.89
C GLU A 52 -13.21 -4.40 -3.83
N ARG A 53 -13.23 -5.15 -2.71
CA ARG A 53 -14.17 -6.27 -2.50
C ARG A 53 -14.13 -7.28 -3.65
N ASN A 54 -12.97 -7.89 -3.81
CA ASN A 54 -12.67 -8.99 -4.70
C ASN A 54 -11.85 -10.06 -3.96
N LYS A 55 -11.27 -11.01 -4.69
CA LYS A 55 -10.40 -12.07 -4.15
C LYS A 55 -8.96 -11.92 -4.65
N ILE A 56 -8.55 -10.70 -5.03
CA ILE A 56 -7.26 -10.42 -5.67
C ILE A 56 -6.13 -10.69 -4.68
N TYR A 57 -5.18 -11.52 -5.07
CA TYR A 57 -4.01 -11.87 -4.25
C TYR A 57 -2.73 -11.13 -4.67
N SER A 58 -2.69 -10.60 -5.91
CA SER A 58 -1.60 -9.76 -6.41
C SER A 58 -2.12 -8.74 -7.41
N LEU A 59 -1.52 -7.54 -7.42
CA LEU A 59 -1.77 -6.54 -8.46
C LEU A 59 -0.70 -6.66 -9.54
N PRO A 60 -1.04 -6.40 -10.81
CA PRO A 60 -0.06 -6.22 -11.86
C PRO A 60 0.77 -4.94 -11.62
N GLU A 61 1.82 -4.74 -12.41
CA GLU A 61 2.61 -3.51 -12.41
C GLU A 61 1.71 -2.28 -12.57
N LEU A 62 1.94 -1.26 -11.70
CA LEU A 62 1.18 -0.01 -11.73
C LEU A 62 1.87 1.00 -12.63
N GLN A 63 1.09 1.59 -13.53
CA GLN A 63 1.63 2.52 -14.52
C GLN A 63 1.81 3.93 -13.94
N ASN A 64 2.74 4.69 -14.50
CA ASN A 64 3.08 6.05 -14.06
C ASN A 64 1.96 7.09 -14.26
N SER A 65 0.87 6.74 -14.93
CA SER A 65 -0.34 7.54 -15.07
C SER A 65 -1.30 7.42 -13.89
N LEU A 66 -1.12 6.39 -13.03
CA LEU A 66 -2.11 6.06 -12.01
C LEU A 66 -2.12 7.08 -10.88
N ILE A 67 -3.29 7.72 -10.69
CA ILE A 67 -3.52 8.74 -9.66
C ILE A 67 -4.29 8.16 -8.46
N LYS A 68 -5.19 7.22 -8.72
CA LYS A 68 -6.07 6.64 -7.70
C LYS A 68 -6.03 5.11 -7.76
N LEU A 69 -5.69 4.49 -6.61
CA LEU A 69 -5.76 3.05 -6.38
C LEU A 69 -6.67 2.74 -5.18
N VAL A 70 -7.78 2.05 -5.43
CA VAL A 70 -8.69 1.53 -4.39
C VAL A 70 -8.75 0.01 -4.52
N CYS A 71 -8.04 -0.68 -3.63
CA CYS A 71 -7.90 -2.14 -3.62
C CYS A 71 -8.21 -2.76 -2.24
N SER A 72 -9.01 -2.05 -1.42
CA SER A 72 -9.44 -2.54 -0.10
C SER A 72 -10.28 -3.82 -0.19
N TYR A 73 -10.31 -4.60 0.88
CA TYR A 73 -11.08 -5.85 0.95
C TYR A 73 -10.72 -6.83 -0.17
N ASN A 74 -9.44 -7.23 -0.18
CA ASN A 74 -8.88 -8.23 -1.07
C ASN A 74 -7.94 -9.19 -0.27
N ASN A 75 -7.18 -10.02 -0.96
CA ASN A 75 -6.25 -10.99 -0.34
C ASN A 75 -4.77 -10.60 -0.57
N LEU A 76 -4.49 -9.32 -0.82
CA LEU A 76 -3.15 -8.84 -1.16
C LEU A 76 -2.17 -9.07 -0.01
N SER A 77 -1.04 -9.69 -0.27
CA SER A 77 0.08 -9.86 0.68
C SER A 77 1.20 -8.85 0.48
N VAL A 78 1.33 -8.33 -0.74
CA VAL A 78 2.29 -7.29 -1.14
C VAL A 78 1.63 -6.33 -2.13
N LEU A 79 2.15 -5.11 -2.21
CA LEU A 79 1.85 -4.17 -3.29
C LEU A 79 3.05 -4.09 -4.23
N PRO A 80 2.85 -3.91 -5.54
CA PRO A 80 3.93 -3.55 -6.45
C PRO A 80 4.47 -2.15 -6.13
N GLU A 81 5.54 -1.74 -6.79
CA GLU A 81 6.04 -0.36 -6.68
C GLU A 81 4.94 0.64 -7.00
N LEU A 82 4.88 1.71 -6.18
CA LEU A 82 3.85 2.74 -6.30
C LEU A 82 4.35 3.87 -7.19
N PRO A 83 3.58 4.27 -8.22
CA PRO A 83 4.00 5.33 -9.12
C PRO A 83 4.03 6.70 -8.45
N ASN A 84 4.95 7.55 -8.89
CA ASN A 84 5.11 8.92 -8.37
C ASN A 84 3.93 9.86 -8.64
N SER A 85 2.96 9.45 -9.45
CA SER A 85 1.71 10.16 -9.72
C SER A 85 0.60 9.85 -8.71
N LEU A 86 0.77 8.80 -7.86
CA LEU A 86 -0.30 8.29 -7.01
C LEU A 86 -0.61 9.26 -5.87
N LYS A 87 -1.87 9.73 -5.83
CA LYS A 87 -2.38 10.65 -4.79
C LYS A 87 -3.26 9.96 -3.75
N LEU A 88 -3.94 8.89 -4.13
CA LEU A 88 -4.85 8.17 -3.25
C LEU A 88 -4.57 6.68 -3.29
N LEU A 89 -4.29 6.11 -2.11
CA LEU A 89 -4.13 4.67 -1.89
C LEU A 89 -5.07 4.20 -0.78
N LEU A 90 -6.08 3.42 -1.15
CA LEU A 90 -6.95 2.71 -0.19
C LEU A 90 -6.71 1.21 -0.33
N CYS A 91 -6.00 0.62 0.63
CA CYS A 91 -5.63 -0.80 0.65
C CYS A 91 -5.98 -1.49 1.98
N SER A 92 -6.97 -0.97 2.68
CA SER A 92 -7.47 -1.52 3.94
C SER A 92 -8.02 -2.94 3.78
N ASN A 93 -8.04 -3.72 4.88
CA ASN A 93 -8.60 -5.08 4.87
C ASN A 93 -7.96 -5.97 3.79
N ASN A 94 -6.66 -6.19 3.96
CA ASN A 94 -5.83 -7.07 3.15
C ASN A 94 -4.88 -7.88 4.07
N ASN A 95 -3.92 -8.59 3.49
CA ASN A 95 -2.90 -9.36 4.21
C ASN A 95 -1.51 -8.72 4.12
N LEU A 96 -1.42 -7.41 3.86
CA LEU A 96 -0.15 -6.71 3.65
C LEU A 96 0.71 -6.75 4.92
N SER A 97 1.97 -7.12 4.79
CA SER A 97 2.94 -7.14 5.89
C SER A 97 3.91 -5.95 5.85
N SER A 98 4.06 -5.34 4.68
CA SER A 98 4.92 -4.18 4.43
C SER A 98 4.39 -3.37 3.25
N PHE A 99 4.99 -2.20 3.04
CA PHE A 99 4.74 -1.35 1.87
C PHE A 99 6.03 -1.12 1.09
N PRO A 100 5.95 -0.92 -0.23
CA PRO A 100 7.03 -0.30 -0.99
C PRO A 100 7.25 1.15 -0.54
N GLU A 101 8.21 1.84 -1.13
CA GLU A 101 8.41 3.26 -0.91
C GLU A 101 7.13 4.05 -1.24
N LEU A 102 6.70 4.96 -0.33
CA LEU A 102 5.51 5.77 -0.55
C LEU A 102 5.87 7.00 -1.38
N PRO A 103 5.14 7.30 -2.48
CA PRO A 103 5.46 8.45 -3.31
C PRO A 103 5.14 9.77 -2.61
N ASN A 104 5.97 10.80 -2.85
CA ASN A 104 5.80 12.14 -2.29
C ASN A 104 4.54 12.89 -2.79
N SER A 105 3.82 12.33 -3.74
CA SER A 105 2.53 12.83 -4.24
C SER A 105 1.33 12.33 -3.43
N LEU A 106 1.55 11.33 -2.53
CA LEU A 106 0.46 10.64 -1.85
C LEU A 106 -0.19 11.57 -0.81
N GLU A 107 -1.50 11.79 -0.95
CA GLU A 107 -2.27 12.67 -0.07
C GLU A 107 -3.21 11.92 0.88
N ILE A 108 -3.73 10.78 0.44
CA ILE A 108 -4.66 9.94 1.22
C ILE A 108 -4.15 8.51 1.22
N PHE A 109 -3.90 7.99 2.43
CA PHE A 109 -3.39 6.64 2.63
C PHE A 109 -4.18 5.91 3.71
N TRP A 110 -4.98 4.90 3.30
CA TRP A 110 -5.72 4.05 4.22
C TRP A 110 -5.26 2.61 4.10
N CYS A 111 -4.67 2.09 5.18
CA CYS A 111 -4.11 0.74 5.24
C CYS A 111 -4.51 -0.02 6.53
N ARG A 112 -5.63 0.37 7.16
CA ARG A 112 -6.15 -0.30 8.35
C ARG A 112 -6.45 -1.78 8.11
N HIS A 113 -6.51 -2.58 9.18
CA HIS A 113 -6.79 -4.02 9.11
C HIS A 113 -5.87 -4.74 8.11
N ASN A 114 -4.56 -4.71 8.38
CA ASN A 114 -3.52 -5.43 7.68
C ASN A 114 -2.55 -6.08 8.68
N LYS A 115 -1.44 -6.62 8.21
CA LYS A 115 -0.40 -7.27 9.04
C LYS A 115 0.88 -6.44 9.13
N ILE A 116 0.78 -5.12 8.99
CA ILE A 116 1.91 -4.20 8.94
C ILE A 116 2.62 -4.15 10.28
N SER A 117 3.89 -4.50 10.30
CA SER A 117 4.75 -4.50 11.49
C SER A 117 5.69 -3.30 11.57
N TYR A 118 5.94 -2.61 10.46
CA TYR A 118 6.66 -1.34 10.38
C TYR A 118 6.09 -0.46 9.27
N LEU A 119 6.25 0.86 9.41
CA LEU A 119 5.86 1.81 8.37
C LEU A 119 7.11 2.24 7.59
N PRO A 120 7.01 2.42 6.26
CA PRO A 120 8.03 3.14 5.50
C PRO A 120 8.06 4.61 5.92
N ASP A 121 8.97 5.38 5.34
CA ASP A 121 8.97 6.83 5.53
C ASP A 121 7.63 7.41 5.04
N ILE A 122 6.91 8.09 5.95
CA ILE A 122 5.61 8.67 5.64
C ILE A 122 5.81 10.05 5.01
N PRO A 123 5.42 10.25 3.75
CA PRO A 123 5.57 11.55 3.08
C PRO A 123 4.79 12.66 3.79
N TYR A 124 5.36 13.88 3.84
CA TYR A 124 4.69 15.06 4.40
C TYR A 124 3.45 15.51 3.63
N SER A 125 3.29 15.05 2.40
CA SER A 125 2.11 15.28 1.55
C SER A 125 0.85 14.61 2.07
N ILE A 126 0.97 13.58 2.94
CA ILE A 126 -0.17 12.82 3.43
C ILE A 126 -1.01 13.69 4.38
N LYS A 127 -2.24 13.98 3.95
CA LYS A 127 -3.26 14.75 4.69
C LYS A 127 -4.17 13.85 5.53
N LYS A 128 -4.43 12.61 5.07
CA LYS A 128 -5.29 11.63 5.73
C LYS A 128 -4.61 10.28 5.76
N PHE A 129 -4.29 9.80 6.98
CA PHE A 129 -3.62 8.52 7.20
C PHE A 129 -4.42 7.66 8.19
N LEU A 130 -4.85 6.47 7.74
CA LEU A 130 -5.52 5.50 8.60
C LEU A 130 -4.76 4.17 8.57
N TYR A 131 -4.13 3.82 9.69
CA TYR A 131 -3.26 2.65 9.83
C TYR A 131 -3.58 1.76 11.04
N PHE A 132 -4.69 2.03 11.76
CA PHE A 132 -5.09 1.24 12.92
C PHE A 132 -5.41 -0.22 12.54
N ASP A 133 -5.50 -1.10 13.56
CA ASP A 133 -5.65 -2.54 13.39
C ASP A 133 -4.54 -3.15 12.51
N ASN A 134 -3.32 -2.71 12.79
CA ASN A 134 -2.06 -3.28 12.35
C ASN A 134 -1.15 -3.51 13.56
N PRO A 135 -0.25 -4.49 13.54
CA PRO A 135 0.73 -4.68 14.62
C PRO A 135 1.51 -3.41 14.97
N ILE A 136 1.90 -2.61 13.97
CA ILE A 136 2.63 -1.35 14.17
C ILE A 136 1.82 -0.29 14.92
N TYR A 137 0.48 -0.31 14.83
CA TYR A 137 -0.38 0.66 15.50
C TYR A 137 -0.19 0.66 17.02
N ILE A 138 -0.15 -0.53 17.61
CA ILE A 138 0.04 -0.69 19.05
C ILE A 138 1.39 -0.11 19.47
N TYR A 139 2.44 -0.36 18.68
CA TYR A 139 3.77 0.16 18.95
C TYR A 139 3.85 1.69 18.88
N ILE A 140 3.29 2.29 17.85
CA ILE A 140 3.29 3.75 17.68
C ILE A 140 2.44 4.39 18.78
N LYS A 141 1.30 3.79 19.14
CA LYS A 141 0.45 4.27 20.23
C LYS A 141 1.17 4.25 21.58
N GLN A 142 1.90 3.18 21.89
CA GLN A 142 2.61 3.02 23.15
C GLN A 142 3.89 3.85 23.28
N CYS A 143 4.65 4.00 22.20
CA CYS A 143 5.97 4.62 22.23
C CYS A 143 5.97 6.08 21.78
N PHE A 144 4.97 6.52 21.04
CA PHE A 144 4.90 7.84 20.40
C PHE A 144 3.54 8.52 20.57
N ASP A 145 2.72 8.07 21.51
CA ASP A 145 1.36 8.59 21.76
C ASP A 145 0.45 8.62 20.51
N GLY A 146 0.70 7.69 19.57
CA GLY A 146 0.01 7.64 18.29
C GLY A 146 0.56 8.61 17.23
N ASP A 147 1.58 9.40 17.54
CA ASP A 147 2.16 10.40 16.63
C ASP A 147 3.12 9.77 15.60
N THR A 148 2.65 9.63 14.38
CA THR A 148 3.44 9.07 13.27
C THR A 148 4.59 9.98 12.81
N LYS A 149 4.53 11.28 13.08
CA LYS A 149 5.64 12.21 12.78
C LYS A 149 6.80 11.94 13.72
N LYS A 150 6.55 11.84 15.03
CA LYS A 150 7.57 11.45 16.01
C LYS A 150 8.17 10.08 15.69
N TYR A 151 7.34 9.12 15.27
CA TYR A 151 7.82 7.82 14.79
C TYR A 151 8.77 7.96 13.60
N ASN A 152 8.39 8.75 12.58
CA ASN A 152 9.23 8.98 11.40
C ASN A 152 10.56 9.68 11.78
N GLU A 153 10.52 10.72 12.59
CA GLU A 153 11.72 11.44 13.03
C GLU A 153 12.67 10.51 13.78
N TYR A 154 12.16 9.70 14.69
CA TYR A 154 12.94 8.70 15.41
C TYR A 154 13.54 7.67 14.45
N HIS A 155 12.75 7.14 13.53
CA HIS A 155 13.16 6.14 12.55
C HIS A 155 14.24 6.68 11.61
N ASN A 156 14.07 7.91 11.10
CA ASN A 156 15.04 8.57 10.23
C ASN A 156 16.34 8.91 10.96
N ASN A 157 16.26 9.34 12.21
CA ASN A 157 17.45 9.58 13.03
C ASN A 157 18.27 8.30 13.26
N ILE A 158 17.60 7.17 13.42
CA ILE A 158 18.26 5.89 13.56
C ILE A 158 18.86 5.43 12.24
N LYS A 159 18.11 5.48 11.13
CA LYS A 159 18.66 5.18 9.80
C LYS A 159 19.95 5.98 9.55
N ARG A 160 19.94 7.29 9.83
CA ARG A 160 21.09 8.16 9.64
C ARG A 160 22.28 7.82 10.53
N LYS A 161 22.05 7.40 11.80
CA LYS A 161 23.12 7.02 12.72
C LYS A 161 23.77 5.68 12.35
N PHE A 162 23.02 4.75 11.75
CA PHE A 162 23.45 3.39 11.51
C PHE A 162 23.67 3.04 10.03
N SER A 163 23.35 3.94 9.10
CA SER A 163 23.55 3.73 7.66
C SER A 163 24.98 3.39 7.26
N ASN A 164 25.97 3.79 8.10
CA ASN A 164 27.38 3.60 7.80
C ASN A 164 28.04 2.36 8.46
N LYS A 165 27.37 1.60 9.33
CA LYS A 165 28.03 0.52 10.08
C LYS A 165 27.33 -0.82 10.18
N ILE A 166 26.01 -0.89 10.14
CA ILE A 166 25.30 -2.15 10.41
C ILE A 166 24.00 -2.19 9.58
N GLY A 167 24.12 -2.45 8.33
CA GLY A 167 23.05 -2.55 7.33
C GLY A 167 21.61 -2.86 7.78
N ASN A 168 20.73 -3.09 6.85
CA ASN A 168 19.29 -3.37 7.03
C ASN A 168 18.95 -4.41 8.13
N TRP A 169 19.86 -5.34 8.42
CA TRP A 169 19.68 -6.34 9.47
C TRP A 169 19.46 -5.75 10.87
N PHE A 170 20.17 -4.69 11.24
CA PHE A 170 20.00 -4.06 12.55
C PHE A 170 18.66 -3.32 12.68
N LEU A 171 18.21 -2.70 11.60
CA LEU A 171 16.91 -2.06 11.54
C LEU A 171 15.79 -3.09 11.62
N ASP A 172 15.93 -4.22 10.94
CA ASP A 172 15.01 -5.35 11.03
C ASP A 172 14.94 -5.91 12.46
N CYS A 173 16.06 -6.16 13.09
CA CYS A 173 16.10 -6.64 14.48
C CYS A 173 15.42 -5.68 15.45
N LYS A 174 15.53 -4.38 15.23
CA LYS A 174 15.02 -3.35 16.13
C LYS A 174 13.53 -3.06 15.95
N TYR A 175 13.00 -3.17 14.74
CA TYR A 175 11.63 -2.77 14.43
C TYR A 175 10.68 -3.92 14.13
N ASN A 176 11.20 -5.10 13.83
CA ASN A 176 10.38 -6.27 13.61
C ASN A 176 9.89 -6.82 14.97
N PRO A 177 8.57 -6.95 15.20
CA PRO A 177 8.03 -7.52 16.44
C PRO A 177 8.56 -8.92 16.78
N LYS A 178 9.00 -9.66 15.76
CA LYS A 178 9.64 -10.99 15.88
C LYS A 178 10.90 -10.95 16.75
N TYR A 179 11.56 -9.79 16.87
CA TYR A 179 12.80 -9.59 17.61
C TYR A 179 12.64 -8.75 18.88
N LEU A 180 11.53 -8.95 19.60
CA LEU A 180 11.23 -8.25 20.86
C LEU A 180 12.39 -8.30 21.88
N TYR A 181 13.20 -9.34 21.82
CA TYR A 181 14.38 -9.53 22.67
C TYR A 181 15.49 -8.52 22.35
N CYS A 182 15.71 -8.20 21.10
CA CYS A 182 16.70 -7.20 20.71
C CYS A 182 16.31 -5.79 21.18
N ARG A 183 14.99 -5.48 21.23
CA ARG A 183 14.45 -4.21 21.73
C ARG A 183 14.84 -3.91 23.18
N LYS A 184 14.69 -4.88 24.09
CA LYS A 184 14.95 -4.68 25.53
C LYS A 184 16.42 -4.37 25.83
N ARG A 185 17.34 -4.74 24.94
CA ARG A 185 18.78 -4.55 25.12
C ARG A 185 19.31 -3.27 24.47
N LEU A 186 18.61 -2.71 23.50
CA LEU A 186 19.03 -1.52 22.75
C LEU A 186 18.47 -0.21 23.31
N MET A 187 17.48 -0.29 24.23
CA MET A 187 16.90 0.86 24.92
C MET A 187 17.49 1.10 26.33
N LYS A 188 18.47 0.28 26.74
CA LYS A 188 19.35 0.54 27.87
C LYS A 188 20.66 1.14 27.37
#